data_ba38bba54097d659791e5d584201c470
#
_entry.id   ba38bba54097d659791e5d584201c470
#
_cell.length_a   1.000
_cell.length_b   1.000
_cell.length_c   1.000
_cell.angle_alpha   90.00
_cell.angle_beta   90.00
_cell.angle_gamma   90.00
#
_symmetry.space_group_name_H-M   'P 1'
#
loop_
_entity.id
_entity.type
_entity.pdbx_description
1 polymer ?
#
loop_
_entity_poly.entity_id
_entity_poly.type
_entity_poly.pdbx_seq_one_letter_code
_entity_poly.pdbx_strand_id
1 'polypeptide(L)'
;MKQSSFGPYILALVLVGIGLLLFLSLEPAVVAPKLAANAKPTVALTPEPSKTVTGPVAGFREYPIGDPEGFTKNQLRIAAVWLPSVTMDGASASSSGTIHVEADISATENNTNGFASGEFVPYLKIAYKLTSEDGKTVIDQGAMLPMVARDGLHYGTSMVPPKPGNYRLMYTIEPPSAGGLGRHHDPVTGGAPWWEPFQVTFEWEFNGVPALLGSR
;
A
#
# COMPACT_ATOMS: atom_id res chain seq x y z
N MET A 1 -41.23 -12.74 69.25
CA MET A 1 -40.25 -12.57 70.35
C MET A 1 -38.89 -12.22 69.79
N LYS A 2 -38.27 -11.19 70.42
CA LYS A 2 -36.91 -10.63 70.18
C LYS A 2 -36.78 -9.70 68.95
N GLN A 3 -36.98 -8.46 69.15
CA GLN A 3 -36.21 -7.31 69.70
C GLN A 3 -35.08 -6.87 68.82
N SER A 4 -35.33 -5.66 68.32
CA SER A 4 -34.51 -4.74 67.65
C SER A 4 -33.33 -4.20 68.46
N SER A 5 -32.22 -3.91 67.88
CA SER A 5 -31.23 -3.04 68.47
C SER A 5 -30.80 -1.97 67.42
N PHE A 6 -31.21 -0.74 67.70
CA PHE A 6 -30.72 0.47 66.99
C PHE A 6 -29.45 0.94 67.68
N GLY A 7 -28.36 1.10 66.93
CA GLY A 7 -27.17 1.77 67.37
C GLY A 7 -27.14 3.22 66.84
N PRO A 8 -26.67 4.18 67.63
CA PRO A 8 -26.76 5.62 67.28
C PRO A 8 -25.68 6.04 66.31
N TYR A 9 -26.06 6.79 65.29
CA TYR A 9 -25.17 7.48 64.39
C TYR A 9 -24.65 8.75 65.04
N ILE A 10 -23.34 8.84 65.21
CA ILE A 10 -22.65 10.03 65.66
C ILE A 10 -22.51 10.96 64.47
N LEU A 11 -23.19 12.11 64.50
CA LEU A 11 -23.09 13.19 63.56
C LEU A 11 -21.82 14.00 63.81
N ALA A 12 -20.76 13.77 63.02
CA ALA A 12 -19.58 14.61 63.07
C ALA A 12 -19.78 15.80 62.11
N LEU A 13 -20.06 16.96 62.68
CA LEU A 13 -20.05 18.26 62.00
C LEU A 13 -18.59 18.68 61.76
N VAL A 14 -18.10 18.60 60.53
CA VAL A 14 -16.84 19.20 60.12
C VAL A 14 -17.11 20.56 59.53
N LEU A 15 -16.77 21.57 60.29
CA LEU A 15 -16.71 22.94 59.80
C LEU A 15 -15.52 23.10 58.82
N VAL A 16 -15.85 23.15 57.53
CA VAL A 16 -14.87 23.50 56.50
C VAL A 16 -14.84 25.00 56.39
N GLY A 17 -13.75 25.58 56.87
CA GLY A 17 -13.46 27.02 56.74
C GLY A 17 -13.29 27.38 55.26
N ILE A 18 -14.03 28.38 54.81
CA ILE A 18 -13.89 28.99 53.49
C ILE A 18 -12.62 29.83 53.49
N GLY A 19 -11.51 29.26 53.06
CA GLY A 19 -10.31 29.98 52.69
C GLY A 19 -10.42 30.41 51.24
N LEU A 20 -10.83 31.66 51.00
CA LEU A 20 -10.82 32.29 49.67
C LEU A 20 -9.34 32.58 49.30
N LEU A 21 -8.70 31.59 48.68
CA LEU A 21 -7.41 31.79 48.00
C LEU A 21 -7.69 32.36 46.59
N LEU A 22 -7.49 33.66 46.45
CA LEU A 22 -7.38 34.33 45.17
C LEU A 22 -6.09 33.81 44.49
N PHE A 23 -6.22 32.78 43.67
CA PHE A 23 -5.20 32.46 42.67
C PHE A 23 -5.28 33.49 41.55
N LEU A 24 -4.41 34.47 41.58
CA LEU A 24 -4.07 35.28 40.42
C LEU A 24 -3.38 34.31 39.43
N SER A 25 -4.13 33.80 38.47
CA SER A 25 -3.59 33.11 37.32
C SER A 25 -2.84 34.11 36.45
N LEU A 26 -1.52 34.21 36.66
CA LEU A 26 -0.65 34.79 35.65
C LEU A 26 -0.62 33.76 34.48
N GLU A 27 -1.45 33.99 33.48
CA GLU A 27 -1.27 33.33 32.21
C GLU A 27 0.08 33.79 31.63
N PRO A 28 1.02 32.89 31.31
CA PRO A 28 2.18 33.27 30.55
C PRO A 28 1.69 33.74 29.17
N ALA A 29 1.94 35.00 28.86
CA ALA A 29 1.74 35.53 27.52
C ALA A 29 2.51 34.65 26.54
N VAL A 30 1.80 33.83 25.78
CA VAL A 30 2.37 33.10 24.64
C VAL A 30 2.74 34.16 23.61
N VAL A 31 4.00 34.60 23.65
CA VAL A 31 4.58 35.39 22.58
C VAL A 31 4.64 34.51 21.36
N ALA A 32 3.66 34.65 20.48
CA ALA A 32 3.71 34.03 19.17
C ALA A 32 5.01 34.49 18.49
N PRO A 33 5.86 33.57 18.00
CA PRO A 33 7.03 33.95 17.24
C PRO A 33 6.52 34.71 16.00
N LYS A 34 6.90 35.97 15.88
CA LYS A 34 6.70 36.80 14.69
C LYS A 34 7.46 36.07 13.57
N LEU A 35 6.71 35.30 12.73
CA LEU A 35 7.27 34.70 11.54
C LEU A 35 7.78 35.85 10.67
N ALA A 36 9.08 36.05 10.66
CA ALA A 36 9.72 36.93 9.71
C ALA A 36 9.40 36.38 8.35
N ALA A 37 8.68 37.17 7.56
CA ALA A 37 8.43 36.86 6.13
C ALA A 37 9.76 36.95 5.37
N ASN A 38 10.62 35.95 5.53
CA ASN A 38 11.66 35.68 4.56
C ASN A 38 10.96 35.03 3.38
N ALA A 39 10.53 35.86 2.45
CA ALA A 39 10.15 35.42 1.12
C ALA A 39 11.38 34.72 0.52
N LYS A 40 11.41 33.41 0.66
CA LYS A 40 12.33 32.56 -0.06
C LYS A 40 12.04 32.80 -1.55
N PRO A 41 13.06 33.07 -2.38
CA PRO A 41 12.81 33.21 -3.81
C PRO A 41 12.08 31.97 -4.29
N THR A 42 10.90 32.16 -4.84
CA THR A 42 10.17 31.11 -5.57
C THR A 42 11.03 30.76 -6.77
N VAL A 43 11.88 29.74 -6.61
CA VAL A 43 12.47 29.08 -7.76
C VAL A 43 11.28 28.46 -8.46
N ALA A 44 10.87 29.04 -9.58
CA ALA A 44 9.96 28.39 -10.50
C ALA A 44 10.68 27.10 -10.91
N LEU A 45 10.25 25.96 -10.33
CA LEU A 45 10.61 24.65 -10.83
C LEU A 45 9.96 24.56 -12.21
N THR A 46 10.69 24.96 -13.22
CA THR A 46 10.37 24.54 -14.58
C THR A 46 10.40 23.02 -14.52
N PRO A 47 9.29 22.32 -14.78
CA PRO A 47 9.33 20.87 -14.82
C PRO A 47 10.35 20.53 -15.92
N GLU A 48 11.48 19.95 -15.53
CA GLU A 48 12.33 19.27 -16.52
C GLU A 48 11.43 18.26 -17.23
N PRO A 49 11.43 18.25 -18.56
CA PRO A 49 10.68 17.24 -19.27
C PRO A 49 11.20 15.89 -18.77
N SER A 50 10.33 15.16 -18.08
CA SER A 50 10.59 13.77 -17.71
C SER A 50 11.05 13.08 -18.98
N LYS A 51 12.30 12.65 -19.01
CA LYS A 51 12.79 11.81 -20.11
C LYS A 51 12.03 10.51 -19.99
N THR A 52 10.89 10.45 -20.65
CA THR A 52 10.21 9.19 -20.91
C THR A 52 11.24 8.32 -21.63
N VAL A 53 11.79 7.35 -20.94
CA VAL A 53 12.61 6.32 -21.56
C VAL A 53 11.65 5.43 -22.32
N THR A 54 11.26 5.90 -23.51
CA THR A 54 10.42 5.15 -24.44
C THR A 54 11.34 4.24 -25.24
N GLY A 55 11.39 2.98 -24.85
CA GLY A 55 12.02 1.92 -25.62
C GLY A 55 12.43 0.76 -24.74
N PRO A 56 12.28 -0.49 -25.21
CA PRO A 56 12.75 -1.64 -24.47
C PRO A 56 14.27 -1.52 -24.27
N VAL A 57 14.70 -1.50 -23.02
CA VAL A 57 16.12 -1.59 -22.69
C VAL A 57 16.59 -2.97 -23.12
N ALA A 58 17.68 -3.04 -23.91
CA ALA A 58 18.25 -4.31 -24.32
C ALA A 58 18.54 -5.19 -23.08
N GLY A 59 17.92 -6.38 -23.02
CA GLY A 59 18.05 -7.32 -21.91
C GLY A 59 16.95 -7.28 -20.85
N PHE A 60 16.08 -6.25 -20.83
CA PHE A 60 14.91 -6.23 -19.97
C PHE A 60 13.72 -6.82 -20.73
N ARG A 61 13.13 -7.87 -20.18
CA ARG A 61 11.97 -8.52 -20.78
C ARG A 61 11.04 -9.03 -19.69
N GLU A 62 9.82 -8.50 -19.73
CA GLU A 62 8.69 -9.00 -18.96
C GLU A 62 7.87 -9.97 -19.81
N TYR A 63 7.29 -10.93 -19.13
CA TYR A 63 6.40 -11.91 -19.73
C TYR A 63 5.03 -11.78 -19.08
N PRO A 64 3.98 -11.51 -19.84
CA PRO A 64 2.65 -11.37 -19.28
C PRO A 64 2.16 -12.68 -18.66
N ILE A 65 1.41 -12.56 -17.58
CA ILE A 65 0.63 -13.63 -16.96
C ILE A 65 -0.84 -13.35 -17.27
N GLY A 66 -1.46 -14.24 -18.06
CA GLY A 66 -2.81 -14.05 -18.58
C GLY A 66 -2.89 -13.00 -19.68
N ASP A 67 -3.98 -12.23 -19.70
CA ASP A 67 -4.18 -11.17 -20.69
C ASP A 67 -3.21 -10.01 -20.42
N PRO A 68 -2.39 -9.56 -21.39
CA PRO A 68 -1.49 -8.43 -21.24
C PRO A 68 -2.22 -7.11 -20.90
N GLU A 69 -3.47 -6.96 -21.31
CA GLU A 69 -4.28 -5.78 -20.93
C GLU A 69 -4.73 -5.83 -19.47
N GLY A 70 -4.69 -7.02 -18.86
CA GLY A 70 -5.09 -7.24 -17.47
C GLY A 70 -6.59 -7.12 -17.25
N PHE A 71 -6.96 -6.87 -16.00
CA PHE A 71 -8.34 -6.68 -15.56
C PHE A 71 -8.62 -5.23 -15.24
N THR A 72 -9.84 -4.78 -15.54
CA THR A 72 -10.38 -3.53 -15.00
C THR A 72 -11.38 -3.86 -13.90
N LYS A 73 -11.09 -3.44 -12.67
CA LYS A 73 -11.98 -3.64 -11.51
C LYS A 73 -11.78 -2.52 -10.50
N ASN A 74 -12.87 -2.04 -9.90
CA ASN A 74 -12.87 -0.94 -8.94
C ASN A 74 -12.13 0.31 -9.44
N GLN A 75 -12.27 0.63 -10.73
CA GLN A 75 -11.59 1.74 -11.40
C GLN A 75 -10.05 1.64 -11.38
N LEU A 76 -9.55 0.41 -11.30
CA LEU A 76 -8.15 0.06 -11.41
C LEU A 76 -7.93 -0.83 -12.63
N ARG A 77 -6.81 -0.62 -13.32
CA ARG A 77 -6.22 -1.59 -14.23
C ARG A 77 -5.24 -2.44 -13.43
N ILE A 78 -5.34 -3.75 -13.57
CA ILE A 78 -4.55 -4.71 -12.81
C ILE A 78 -3.97 -5.69 -13.80
N ALA A 79 -2.66 -5.66 -14.02
CA ALA A 79 -1.95 -6.61 -14.87
C ALA A 79 -0.98 -7.43 -14.03
N ALA A 80 -0.57 -8.58 -14.54
CA ALA A 80 0.43 -9.44 -13.92
C ALA A 80 1.49 -9.78 -14.95
N VAL A 81 2.75 -9.66 -14.55
CA VAL A 81 3.90 -10.04 -15.36
C VAL A 81 4.89 -10.85 -14.52
N TRP A 82 5.80 -11.54 -15.18
CA TRP A 82 6.95 -12.12 -14.53
C TRP A 82 8.21 -11.89 -15.36
N LEU A 83 9.34 -11.91 -14.69
CA LEU A 83 10.66 -11.78 -15.31
C LEU A 83 11.67 -12.70 -14.58
N PRO A 84 12.82 -12.99 -15.22
CA PRO A 84 13.91 -13.68 -14.55
C PRO A 84 14.33 -12.95 -13.28
N SER A 85 15.06 -13.66 -12.42
CA SER A 85 15.56 -13.16 -11.14
C SER A 85 16.09 -11.73 -11.20
N VAL A 86 15.64 -10.90 -10.27
CA VAL A 86 16.12 -9.53 -10.04
C VAL A 86 16.93 -9.46 -8.76
N THR A 87 17.81 -8.46 -8.66
CA THR A 87 18.55 -8.17 -7.42
C THR A 87 17.92 -7.00 -6.72
N MET A 88 17.56 -7.17 -5.46
CA MET A 88 16.94 -6.14 -4.62
C MET A 88 17.98 -5.51 -3.69
N ASP A 89 17.78 -4.25 -3.33
CA ASP A 89 18.58 -3.59 -2.30
C ASP A 89 18.51 -4.37 -0.97
N GLY A 90 19.65 -4.52 -0.32
CA GLY A 90 19.75 -5.27 0.94
C GLY A 90 19.73 -6.81 0.79
N ALA A 91 19.55 -7.34 -0.41
CA ALA A 91 19.67 -8.76 -0.64
C ALA A 91 21.16 -9.17 -0.68
N SER A 92 21.54 -10.16 0.12
CA SER A 92 22.94 -10.62 0.27
C SER A 92 23.48 -11.40 -0.92
N ALA A 93 22.66 -11.78 -1.88
CA ALA A 93 23.04 -12.38 -3.16
C ALA A 93 21.88 -12.29 -4.14
N SER A 94 22.16 -12.31 -5.45
CA SER A 94 21.12 -12.56 -6.43
C SER A 94 20.39 -13.83 -6.03
N SER A 95 19.07 -13.80 -5.99
CA SER A 95 18.22 -14.97 -5.80
C SER A 95 18.28 -15.86 -7.07
N SER A 96 19.51 -16.35 -7.38
CA SER A 96 19.72 -17.23 -8.54
C SER A 96 18.76 -18.41 -8.43
N GLY A 97 17.98 -18.65 -9.48
CA GLY A 97 16.98 -19.72 -9.48
C GLY A 97 15.59 -19.30 -9.02
N THR A 98 15.33 -17.98 -8.83
CA THR A 98 13.97 -17.44 -8.65
C THR A 98 13.50 -16.74 -9.92
N ILE A 99 12.21 -16.46 -9.96
CA ILE A 99 11.57 -15.48 -10.86
C ILE A 99 11.03 -14.34 -10.03
N HIS A 100 10.88 -13.19 -10.64
CA HIS A 100 10.19 -12.05 -10.06
C HIS A 100 8.80 -11.94 -10.67
N VAL A 101 7.77 -11.82 -9.85
CA VAL A 101 6.38 -11.69 -10.26
C VAL A 101 5.86 -10.35 -9.79
N GLU A 102 5.21 -9.62 -10.68
CA GLU A 102 4.77 -8.25 -10.46
C GLU A 102 3.25 -8.13 -10.63
N ALA A 103 2.69 -7.21 -9.88
CA ALA A 103 1.33 -6.71 -10.04
C ALA A 103 1.41 -5.22 -10.39
N ASP A 104 1.09 -4.89 -11.64
CA ASP A 104 1.00 -3.53 -12.14
C ASP A 104 -0.40 -3.02 -11.93
N ILE A 105 -0.55 -2.12 -10.96
CA ILE A 105 -1.85 -1.59 -10.59
C ILE A 105 -1.86 -0.08 -10.75
N SER A 106 -2.68 0.37 -11.68
CA SER A 106 -2.86 1.80 -11.98
C SER A 106 -4.33 2.20 -12.00
N ALA A 107 -4.58 3.48 -11.76
CA ALA A 107 -5.91 4.06 -11.85
C ALA A 107 -6.38 4.14 -13.32
N THR A 108 -7.67 3.88 -13.55
CA THR A 108 -8.30 4.09 -14.86
C THR A 108 -8.76 5.56 -15.03
N GLU A 109 -9.17 5.93 -16.24
CA GLU A 109 -9.71 7.27 -16.54
C GLU A 109 -10.91 7.64 -15.67
N ASN A 110 -11.68 6.65 -15.24
CA ASN A 110 -12.89 6.86 -14.44
C ASN A 110 -12.62 6.80 -12.94
N ASN A 111 -11.36 6.87 -12.49
CA ASN A 111 -11.01 6.81 -11.09
C ASN A 111 -11.57 8.01 -10.32
N THR A 112 -12.29 7.74 -9.24
CA THR A 112 -12.91 8.75 -8.36
C THR A 112 -12.27 8.79 -6.97
N ASN A 113 -11.24 8.00 -6.74
CA ASN A 113 -10.55 7.92 -5.44
C ASN A 113 -9.39 8.93 -5.32
N GLY A 114 -9.19 9.79 -6.33
CA GLY A 114 -8.20 10.86 -6.29
C GLY A 114 -6.88 10.55 -7.02
N PHE A 115 -6.79 9.43 -7.73
CA PHE A 115 -5.65 9.07 -8.56
C PHE A 115 -5.88 9.47 -10.01
N ALA A 116 -4.88 10.02 -10.68
CA ALA A 116 -4.95 10.33 -12.09
C ALA A 116 -4.93 9.06 -12.95
N SER A 117 -5.47 9.15 -14.17
CA SER A 117 -5.44 8.04 -15.13
C SER A 117 -4.01 7.57 -15.38
N GLY A 118 -3.78 6.27 -15.26
CA GLY A 118 -2.46 5.64 -15.40
C GLY A 118 -1.55 5.78 -14.17
N GLU A 119 -1.95 6.52 -13.14
CA GLU A 119 -1.15 6.67 -11.93
C GLU A 119 -1.10 5.36 -11.14
N PHE A 120 0.10 5.00 -10.66
CA PHE A 120 0.30 3.89 -9.73
C PHE A 120 -0.51 4.14 -8.44
N VAL A 121 -1.20 3.12 -7.95
CA VAL A 121 -2.00 3.23 -6.73
C VAL A 121 -1.19 2.72 -5.53
N PRO A 122 -0.68 3.62 -4.69
CA PRO A 122 0.16 3.27 -3.56
C PRO A 122 -0.64 2.72 -2.37
N TYR A 123 0.08 2.19 -1.37
CA TYR A 123 -0.47 1.71 -0.10
C TYR A 123 -1.46 0.55 -0.18
N LEU A 124 -1.57 -0.13 -1.33
CA LEU A 124 -2.32 -1.38 -1.39
C LEU A 124 -1.65 -2.45 -0.54
N LYS A 125 -2.43 -3.30 0.10
CA LYS A 125 -1.93 -4.58 0.59
C LYS A 125 -2.35 -5.67 -0.37
N ILE A 126 -1.37 -6.38 -0.90
CA ILE A 126 -1.60 -7.40 -1.92
C ILE A 126 -1.04 -8.72 -1.40
N ALA A 127 -1.91 -9.73 -1.36
CA ALA A 127 -1.51 -11.10 -1.19
C ALA A 127 -1.65 -11.84 -2.51
N TYR A 128 -0.67 -12.70 -2.84
CA TYR A 128 -0.76 -13.59 -3.99
C TYR A 128 -0.93 -15.03 -3.56
N LYS A 129 -1.53 -15.82 -4.44
CA LYS A 129 -1.65 -17.26 -4.31
C LYS A 129 -1.53 -17.91 -5.69
N LEU A 130 -0.50 -18.73 -5.86
CA LEU A 130 -0.29 -19.55 -7.04
C LEU A 130 -0.82 -20.96 -6.78
N THR A 131 -1.67 -21.46 -7.65
CA THR A 131 -2.23 -22.81 -7.54
C THR A 131 -2.05 -23.59 -8.84
N SER A 132 -2.25 -24.91 -8.75
CA SER A 132 -2.47 -25.75 -9.93
C SER A 132 -3.66 -25.21 -10.75
N GLU A 133 -3.74 -25.60 -12.02
CA GLU A 133 -4.81 -25.19 -12.95
C GLU A 133 -6.21 -25.46 -12.40
N ASP A 134 -6.42 -26.56 -11.71
CA ASP A 134 -7.70 -26.91 -11.07
C ASP A 134 -7.97 -26.19 -9.75
N GLY A 135 -7.02 -25.35 -9.28
CA GLY A 135 -7.11 -24.56 -8.05
C GLY A 135 -6.95 -25.35 -6.75
N LYS A 136 -6.70 -26.66 -6.80
CA LYS A 136 -6.72 -27.51 -5.60
C LYS A 136 -5.38 -27.53 -4.85
N THR A 137 -4.27 -27.45 -5.58
CA THR A 137 -2.93 -27.50 -4.98
C THR A 137 -2.33 -26.11 -4.92
N VAL A 138 -1.99 -25.64 -3.73
CA VAL A 138 -1.22 -24.41 -3.54
C VAL A 138 0.24 -24.71 -3.86
N ILE A 139 0.80 -23.97 -4.80
CA ILE A 139 2.21 -24.06 -5.21
C ILE A 139 3.05 -23.08 -4.40
N ASP A 140 2.57 -21.82 -4.30
CA ASP A 140 3.20 -20.75 -3.54
C ASP A 140 2.17 -19.70 -3.14
N GLN A 141 2.44 -18.95 -2.07
CA GLN A 141 1.62 -17.84 -1.63
C GLN A 141 2.39 -16.90 -0.71
N GLY A 142 2.01 -15.63 -0.70
CA GLY A 142 2.66 -14.64 0.15
C GLY A 142 2.10 -13.24 -0.05
N ALA A 143 2.87 -12.25 0.39
CA ALA A 143 2.59 -10.84 0.18
C ALA A 143 3.46 -10.28 -0.96
N MET A 144 2.93 -9.27 -1.65
CA MET A 144 3.68 -8.46 -2.59
C MET A 144 4.01 -7.12 -1.97
N LEU A 145 5.23 -6.64 -2.17
CA LEU A 145 5.71 -5.38 -1.61
C LEU A 145 5.77 -4.30 -2.70
N PRO A 146 5.49 -3.05 -2.37
CA PRO A 146 5.71 -1.96 -3.30
C PRO A 146 7.21 -1.78 -3.55
N MET A 147 7.58 -1.60 -4.81
CA MET A 147 8.97 -1.41 -5.22
C MET A 147 9.04 -0.55 -6.47
N VAL A 148 10.26 -0.16 -6.83
CA VAL A 148 10.53 0.65 -8.00
C VAL A 148 11.57 -0.04 -8.88
N ALA A 149 11.31 -0.07 -10.17
CA ALA A 149 12.27 -0.45 -11.19
C ALA A 149 12.45 0.69 -12.21
N ARG A 150 13.20 0.44 -13.24
CA ARG A 150 13.49 1.47 -14.26
C ARG A 150 12.25 1.92 -15.02
N ASP A 151 11.28 1.06 -15.20
CA ASP A 151 10.02 1.26 -15.91
C ASP A 151 8.91 1.84 -15.02
N GLY A 152 9.07 1.79 -13.69
CA GLY A 152 8.13 2.43 -12.80
C GLY A 152 7.95 1.75 -11.45
N LEU A 153 6.85 2.12 -10.81
CA LEU A 153 6.40 1.57 -9.54
C LEU A 153 5.49 0.38 -9.80
N HIS A 154 5.70 -0.70 -9.05
CA HIS A 154 4.86 -1.90 -9.06
C HIS A 154 4.81 -2.55 -7.68
N TYR A 155 3.98 -3.56 -7.53
CA TYR A 155 4.05 -4.48 -6.39
C TYR A 155 4.69 -5.78 -6.87
N GLY A 156 5.66 -6.31 -6.12
CA GLY A 156 6.40 -7.48 -6.57
C GLY A 156 6.78 -8.43 -5.45
N THR A 157 7.15 -9.62 -5.87
CA THR A 157 7.73 -10.67 -5.02
C THR A 157 8.64 -11.58 -5.85
N SER A 158 9.61 -12.20 -5.19
CA SER A 158 10.42 -13.26 -5.80
C SER A 158 9.96 -14.61 -5.30
N MET A 159 9.81 -15.57 -6.22
CA MET A 159 9.40 -16.93 -5.90
C MET A 159 10.25 -17.97 -6.65
N VAL A 160 10.25 -19.20 -6.15
CA VAL A 160 10.83 -20.31 -6.90
C VAL A 160 9.92 -20.58 -8.11
N PRO A 161 10.47 -20.63 -9.34
CA PRO A 161 9.65 -20.86 -10.52
C PRO A 161 8.97 -22.24 -10.43
N PRO A 162 7.69 -22.34 -10.77
CA PRO A 162 7.04 -23.63 -10.86
C PRO A 162 7.65 -24.44 -12.02
N LYS A 163 7.33 -25.71 -12.11
CA LYS A 163 7.63 -26.51 -13.31
C LYS A 163 6.82 -25.98 -14.50
N PRO A 164 7.26 -26.18 -15.77
CA PRO A 164 6.41 -25.87 -16.91
C PRO A 164 5.02 -26.52 -16.78
N GLY A 165 3.97 -25.75 -17.07
CA GLY A 165 2.57 -26.18 -16.90
C GLY A 165 1.59 -25.02 -16.79
N ASN A 166 0.33 -25.36 -16.55
CA ASN A 166 -0.76 -24.40 -16.39
C ASN A 166 -1.06 -24.16 -14.91
N TYR A 167 -1.25 -22.91 -14.56
CA TYR A 167 -1.45 -22.43 -13.19
C TYR A 167 -2.52 -21.35 -13.12
N ARG A 168 -2.93 -21.04 -11.90
CA ARG A 168 -3.73 -19.86 -11.57
C ARG A 168 -2.99 -19.00 -10.57
N LEU A 169 -2.75 -17.75 -10.95
CA LEU A 169 -2.21 -16.73 -10.07
C LEU A 169 -3.35 -15.82 -9.62
N MET A 170 -3.65 -15.83 -8.34
CA MET A 170 -4.69 -15.00 -7.73
C MET A 170 -4.07 -13.89 -6.90
N TYR A 171 -4.51 -12.67 -7.10
CA TYR A 171 -4.24 -11.55 -6.22
C TYR A 171 -5.46 -11.23 -5.36
N THR A 172 -5.24 -11.07 -4.07
CA THR A 172 -6.20 -10.44 -3.15
C THR A 172 -5.70 -9.03 -2.87
N ILE A 173 -6.51 -8.03 -3.20
CA ILE A 173 -6.14 -6.62 -3.17
C ILE A 173 -7.00 -5.91 -2.14
N GLU A 174 -6.36 -5.40 -1.09
CA GLU A 174 -6.97 -4.54 -0.09
C GLU A 174 -6.77 -3.07 -0.46
N PRO A 175 -7.71 -2.18 -0.09
CA PRO A 175 -7.65 -0.77 -0.45
C PRO A 175 -6.47 -0.04 0.22
N PRO A 176 -6.10 1.16 -0.26
CA PRO A 176 -5.00 1.95 0.28
C PRO A 176 -5.11 2.24 1.78
N SER A 177 -6.33 2.29 2.33
CA SER A 177 -6.54 2.44 3.78
C SER A 177 -5.94 1.30 4.60
N ALA A 178 -5.89 0.08 4.07
CA ALA A 178 -5.24 -1.05 4.72
C ALA A 178 -3.73 -0.85 4.88
N GLY A 179 -3.12 -0.09 3.96
CA GLY A 179 -1.73 0.34 4.03
C GLY A 179 -1.51 1.64 4.80
N GLY A 180 -2.57 2.28 5.30
CA GLY A 180 -2.49 3.49 6.11
C GLY A 180 -2.70 4.80 5.34
N LEU A 181 -3.09 4.78 4.06
CA LEU A 181 -3.41 6.00 3.32
C LEU A 181 -4.74 6.60 3.83
N GLY A 182 -4.69 7.84 4.31
CA GLY A 182 -5.86 8.60 4.70
C GLY A 182 -6.67 9.08 3.49
N ARG A 183 -7.97 9.30 3.67
CA ARG A 183 -8.88 9.87 2.67
C ARG A 183 -9.69 11.01 3.29
N HIS A 184 -9.75 12.13 2.60
CA HIS A 184 -10.73 13.17 2.96
C HIS A 184 -12.13 12.67 2.59
N HIS A 185 -13.11 12.93 3.45
CA HIS A 185 -14.49 12.49 3.22
C HIS A 185 -15.51 13.65 3.31
N ASP A 186 -15.02 14.87 3.50
CA ASP A 186 -15.89 16.05 3.55
C ASP A 186 -16.45 16.38 2.14
N PRO A 187 -17.56 17.13 2.05
CA PRO A 187 -18.23 17.39 0.77
C PRO A 187 -17.42 18.22 -0.23
N VAL A 188 -16.37 18.93 0.21
CA VAL A 188 -15.61 19.86 -0.64
C VAL A 188 -14.34 19.20 -1.18
N THR A 189 -13.63 18.44 -0.35
CA THR A 189 -12.31 17.88 -0.69
C THR A 189 -12.28 16.36 -0.72
N GLY A 190 -13.38 15.68 -0.38
CA GLY A 190 -13.43 14.24 -0.21
C GLY A 190 -13.37 13.48 -1.55
N GLY A 191 -12.54 12.44 -1.61
CA GLY A 191 -12.59 11.43 -2.66
C GLY A 191 -13.71 10.41 -2.43
N ALA A 192 -13.99 9.57 -3.43
CA ALA A 192 -14.94 8.47 -3.29
C ALA A 192 -14.49 7.47 -2.19
N PRO A 193 -15.45 6.76 -1.56
CA PRO A 193 -15.11 5.69 -0.61
C PRO A 193 -14.19 4.64 -1.24
N TRP A 194 -13.32 4.07 -0.40
CA TRP A 194 -12.53 2.91 -0.80
C TRP A 194 -13.44 1.71 -1.09
N TRP A 195 -12.96 0.83 -1.94
CA TRP A 195 -13.58 -0.47 -2.22
C TRP A 195 -13.30 -1.48 -1.10
N GLU A 196 -14.12 -2.51 -1.02
CA GLU A 196 -13.87 -3.68 -0.18
C GLU A 196 -12.78 -4.56 -0.79
N PRO A 197 -12.01 -5.31 0.00
CA PRO A 197 -11.04 -6.26 -0.51
C PRO A 197 -11.62 -7.16 -1.60
N PHE A 198 -10.88 -7.37 -2.67
CA PHE A 198 -11.35 -8.15 -3.81
C PHE A 198 -10.25 -9.02 -4.40
N GLN A 199 -10.64 -9.94 -5.26
CA GLN A 199 -9.74 -10.86 -5.92
C GLN A 199 -9.82 -10.74 -7.44
N VAL A 200 -8.66 -10.96 -8.08
CA VAL A 200 -8.52 -11.21 -9.52
C VAL A 200 -7.69 -12.46 -9.72
N THR A 201 -7.97 -13.24 -10.74
CA THR A 201 -7.25 -14.49 -11.04
C THR A 201 -6.79 -14.48 -12.49
N PHE A 202 -5.52 -14.74 -12.69
CA PHE A 202 -4.88 -14.87 -13.98
C PHE A 202 -4.63 -16.34 -14.28
N GLU A 203 -5.02 -16.81 -15.46
CA GLU A 203 -4.60 -18.09 -15.99
C GLU A 203 -3.17 -17.95 -16.52
N TRP A 204 -2.27 -18.83 -16.11
CA TRP A 204 -0.85 -18.72 -16.41
C TRP A 204 -0.30 -20.01 -17.04
N GLU A 205 0.06 -19.94 -18.31
CA GLU A 205 0.86 -20.96 -18.95
C GLU A 205 2.34 -20.62 -18.77
N PHE A 206 3.02 -21.36 -17.88
CA PHE A 206 4.44 -21.18 -17.62
C PHE A 206 5.26 -22.20 -18.39
N ASN A 207 6.06 -21.71 -19.34
CA ASN A 207 6.89 -22.55 -20.22
C ASN A 207 8.35 -22.73 -19.74
N GLY A 208 8.62 -22.32 -18.52
CA GLY A 208 9.97 -22.34 -17.95
C GLY A 208 10.71 -21.00 -18.15
N VAL A 209 11.78 -20.81 -17.38
CA VAL A 209 12.64 -19.63 -17.50
C VAL A 209 13.47 -19.76 -18.79
N PRO A 210 13.37 -18.80 -19.73
CA PRO A 210 14.18 -18.86 -20.94
C PRO A 210 15.67 -18.85 -20.59
N ALA A 211 16.46 -19.63 -21.30
CA ALA A 211 17.90 -19.56 -21.21
C ALA A 211 18.34 -18.14 -21.58
N LEU A 212 19.06 -17.46 -20.69
CA LEU A 212 19.63 -16.15 -20.98
C LEU A 212 20.55 -16.29 -22.21
N LEU A 213 20.17 -15.63 -23.31
CA LEU A 213 21.02 -15.53 -24.49
C LEU A 213 22.25 -14.69 -24.06
N GLY A 214 23.35 -15.33 -23.67
CA GLY A 214 24.60 -14.62 -23.50
C GLY A 214 25.47 -14.91 -22.29
N SER A 215 25.50 -16.12 -21.76
CA SER A 215 26.66 -16.59 -20.99
C SER A 215 27.57 -17.41 -21.90
N ARG A 216 28.34 -16.75 -22.71
CA ARG A 216 29.56 -17.30 -23.32
C ARG A 216 30.77 -16.53 -22.82
#